data_4a6cc152e90fb7b51adeb8f602df6193
#
_entry.id   4a6cc152e90fb7b51adeb8f602df6193
#
_cell.length_a   1.000
_cell.length_b   1.000
_cell.length_c   1.000
_cell.angle_alpha   90.00
_cell.angle_beta   90.00
_cell.angle_gamma   90.00
#
_symmetry.space_group_name_H-M   'P 1'
#
loop_
_entity.id
_entity.type
_entity.pdbx_description
1 polymer ?
#
loop_
_entity_poly.entity_id
_entity_poly.type
_entity_poly.pdbx_seq_one_letter_code
_entity_poly.pdbx_strand_id
1 'polypeptide(L)'
;MVESDEDITIISKRKLEGIKIPLENNVQARGKTTYLEHVDFIHNALPEVDYKDINTSITFLNHKFSAPILIDAMTGGTPEATKINANLGSAAEELQLGMVVGSQRAALVNKSMAETYTIARKKAPNAFIAANIGGAQLSKGLRIKDIEKLVEMIQADALVIHLNPLQELIQPEGEPRYKNVLGKIREIVTEIKTPIIVKEVGSGISKDVALKLEHAGISSINVAGLGGTSWAGIEQHRASMLGNKRKVELGKLFWNWGIPTAASIMDVKRTVQIPIIASGGIRNGLEVAKCISIGATLCGIAYPLLKAATTSKEMVMDVITNTIEQLKSTMFLVGASNCSNIPHVRKVISNELLDWITKT
;
A
#
# COMPACT_ATOMS: atom_id res chain seq x y z
N MET A 1 -24.26 13.74 3.68
CA MET A 1 -24.13 15.07 3.06
C MET A 1 -24.20 14.88 1.56
N VAL A 2 -25.03 15.65 0.85
CA VAL A 2 -25.03 15.69 -0.62
C VAL A 2 -23.88 16.66 -0.97
N GLU A 3 -22.77 16.13 -1.52
CA GLU A 3 -21.70 16.98 -2.05
C GLU A 3 -22.22 17.67 -3.34
N SER A 4 -21.76 18.88 -3.63
CA SER A 4 -22.19 19.65 -4.79
C SER A 4 -21.60 19.10 -6.09
N ASP A 5 -22.16 19.46 -7.25
CA ASP A 5 -21.58 19.08 -8.56
C ASP A 5 -20.15 19.61 -8.73
N GLU A 6 -19.82 20.72 -8.08
CA GLU A 6 -18.48 21.30 -8.02
C GLU A 6 -17.51 20.37 -7.25
N ASP A 7 -17.93 19.79 -6.11
CA ASP A 7 -17.14 18.83 -5.35
C ASP A 7 -16.86 17.56 -6.16
N ILE A 8 -17.85 17.07 -6.93
CA ILE A 8 -17.70 15.90 -7.81
C ILE A 8 -16.63 16.15 -8.86
N THR A 9 -16.64 17.35 -9.48
CA THR A 9 -15.69 17.74 -10.51
C THR A 9 -14.26 17.84 -9.95
N ILE A 10 -14.11 18.42 -8.77
CA ILE A 10 -12.81 18.55 -8.06
C ILE A 10 -12.26 17.15 -7.72
N ILE A 11 -13.10 16.24 -7.19
CA ILE A 11 -12.67 14.88 -6.86
C ILE A 11 -12.20 14.12 -8.10
N SER A 12 -12.93 14.19 -9.21
CA SER A 12 -12.57 13.49 -10.45
C SER A 12 -11.26 14.04 -11.03
N LYS A 13 -11.10 15.37 -11.08
CA LYS A 13 -9.86 16.01 -11.54
C LYS A 13 -8.66 15.59 -10.70
N ARG A 14 -8.77 15.64 -9.36
CA ARG A 14 -7.73 15.19 -8.43
C ARG A 14 -7.33 13.73 -8.66
N LYS A 15 -8.31 12.86 -8.87
CA LYS A 15 -8.06 11.42 -9.13
C LYS A 15 -7.28 11.21 -10.43
N LEU A 16 -7.61 11.95 -11.48
CA LEU A 16 -6.88 11.93 -12.75
C LEU A 16 -5.45 12.46 -12.59
N GLU A 17 -5.27 13.56 -11.89
CA GLU A 17 -3.95 14.13 -11.59
C GLU A 17 -3.09 13.17 -10.76
N GLY A 18 -3.69 12.41 -9.82
CA GLY A 18 -3.03 11.34 -9.06
C GLY A 18 -2.54 10.17 -9.91
N ILE A 19 -3.06 9.99 -11.13
CA ILE A 19 -2.53 9.04 -12.12
C ILE A 19 -1.45 9.70 -12.98
N LYS A 20 -1.73 10.88 -13.55
CA LYS A 20 -0.85 11.54 -14.53
C LYS A 20 0.45 12.02 -13.93
N ILE A 21 0.40 12.70 -12.79
CA ILE A 21 1.60 13.29 -12.18
C ILE A 21 2.69 12.23 -11.91
N PRO A 22 2.41 11.07 -11.29
CA PRO A 22 3.43 10.03 -11.11
C PRO A 22 3.96 9.41 -12.41
N LEU A 23 3.16 9.41 -13.49
CA LEU A 23 3.58 8.90 -14.79
C LEU A 23 4.49 9.88 -15.56
N GLU A 24 4.24 11.18 -15.39
CA GLU A 24 4.89 12.25 -16.16
C GLU A 24 6.03 12.93 -15.40
N ASN A 25 6.06 12.82 -14.07
CA ASN A 25 7.02 13.53 -13.22
C ASN A 25 7.75 12.59 -12.27
N ASN A 26 8.98 12.95 -11.93
CA ASN A 26 9.71 12.24 -10.88
C ASN A 26 9.23 12.70 -9.50
N VAL A 27 8.35 11.91 -8.92
CA VAL A 27 7.78 12.10 -7.57
C VAL A 27 8.34 11.11 -6.54
N GLN A 28 9.50 10.52 -6.82
CA GLN A 28 10.14 9.60 -5.89
C GLN A 28 10.80 10.37 -4.72
N ALA A 29 11.04 9.69 -3.61
CA ALA A 29 11.81 10.23 -2.49
C ALA A 29 13.19 10.71 -2.98
N ARG A 30 13.73 11.78 -2.37
CA ARG A 30 14.96 12.46 -2.76
C ARG A 30 15.96 12.45 -1.62
N GLY A 31 17.08 11.75 -1.76
CA GLY A 31 18.13 11.71 -0.73
C GLY A 31 17.78 10.94 0.55
N LYS A 32 16.58 10.38 0.64
CA LYS A 32 16.20 9.36 1.62
C LYS A 32 15.65 8.14 0.88
N THR A 33 15.96 6.96 1.39
CA THR A 33 15.62 5.68 0.78
C THR A 33 14.69 4.87 1.66
N THR A 34 14.40 3.65 1.25
CA THR A 34 13.67 2.65 2.06
C THR A 34 14.47 2.11 3.23
N TYR A 35 15.79 2.31 3.26
CA TYR A 35 16.76 1.63 4.11
C TYR A 35 16.84 0.11 3.92
N LEU A 36 16.25 -0.44 2.85
CA LEU A 36 16.40 -1.86 2.49
C LEU A 36 17.81 -2.18 1.98
N GLU A 37 18.57 -1.20 1.51
CA GLU A 37 19.99 -1.33 1.18
C GLU A 37 20.85 -1.65 2.40
N HIS A 38 20.40 -1.37 3.62
CA HIS A 38 21.07 -1.68 4.88
C HIS A 38 20.68 -3.04 5.47
N VAL A 39 19.97 -3.85 4.71
CA VAL A 39 19.67 -5.26 5.04
C VAL A 39 20.43 -6.14 4.07
N ASP A 40 21.51 -6.78 4.49
CA ASP A 40 22.33 -7.64 3.65
C ASP A 40 22.19 -9.11 4.04
N PHE A 41 21.82 -9.95 3.09
CA PHE A 41 21.80 -11.39 3.28
C PHE A 41 23.23 -11.96 3.26
N ILE A 42 23.48 -12.93 4.14
CA ILE A 42 24.69 -13.72 4.07
C ILE A 42 24.49 -14.79 2.99
N HIS A 43 25.34 -14.75 1.95
CA HIS A 43 25.31 -15.73 0.87
C HIS A 43 25.50 -17.16 1.38
N ASN A 44 24.67 -18.08 0.92
CA ASN A 44 24.80 -19.50 1.21
C ASN A 44 25.37 -20.22 -0.04
N ALA A 45 26.67 -20.51 -0.02
CA ALA A 45 27.35 -21.19 -1.13
C ALA A 45 26.94 -22.67 -1.28
N LEU A 46 26.27 -23.24 -0.27
CA LEU A 46 25.75 -24.61 -0.26
C LEU A 46 24.28 -24.58 0.19
N PRO A 47 23.35 -24.13 -0.70
CA PRO A 47 21.96 -23.89 -0.31
C PRO A 47 21.17 -25.16 0.04
N GLU A 48 21.55 -26.33 -0.49
CA GLU A 48 20.88 -27.64 -0.31
C GLU A 48 19.37 -27.61 -0.60
N VAL A 49 18.99 -26.76 -1.58
CA VAL A 49 17.61 -26.60 -2.09
C VAL A 49 17.68 -26.58 -3.61
N ASP A 50 16.85 -27.36 -4.28
CA ASP A 50 16.70 -27.25 -5.74
C ASP A 50 15.83 -26.04 -6.09
N TYR A 51 16.27 -25.21 -7.04
CA TYR A 51 15.58 -24.02 -7.47
C TYR A 51 14.11 -24.26 -7.86
N LYS A 52 13.84 -25.40 -8.54
CA LYS A 52 12.47 -25.79 -8.98
C LYS A 52 11.52 -26.06 -7.81
N ASP A 53 12.06 -26.47 -6.65
CA ASP A 53 11.27 -26.88 -5.48
C ASP A 53 10.98 -25.71 -4.52
N ILE A 54 11.49 -24.51 -4.82
CA ILE A 54 11.24 -23.31 -4.03
C ILE A 54 9.78 -22.89 -4.16
N ASN A 55 9.10 -22.81 -3.01
CA ASN A 55 7.71 -22.43 -2.90
C ASN A 55 7.57 -20.99 -2.35
N THR A 56 7.03 -20.08 -3.17
CA THR A 56 6.76 -18.68 -2.79
C THR A 56 5.40 -18.44 -2.18
N SER A 57 4.53 -19.47 -2.11
CA SER A 57 3.16 -19.27 -1.62
C SER A 57 3.11 -18.91 -0.13
N ILE A 58 2.08 -18.16 0.23
CA ILE A 58 1.81 -17.73 1.61
C ILE A 58 0.31 -17.64 1.86
N THR A 59 -0.08 -17.73 3.13
CA THR A 59 -1.46 -17.48 3.56
C THR A 59 -1.53 -16.13 4.31
N PHE A 60 -2.49 -15.29 3.92
CA PHE A 60 -2.75 -14.01 4.57
C PHE A 60 -4.26 -13.82 4.75
N LEU A 61 -4.72 -13.52 5.96
CA LEU A 61 -6.15 -13.39 6.32
C LEU A 61 -7.02 -14.52 5.74
N ASN A 62 -6.56 -15.76 5.90
CA ASN A 62 -7.17 -17.01 5.41
C ASN A 62 -7.23 -17.18 3.88
N HIS A 63 -6.61 -16.30 3.10
CA HIS A 63 -6.48 -16.43 1.65
C HIS A 63 -5.08 -16.89 1.27
N LYS A 64 -4.99 -17.82 0.32
CA LYS A 64 -3.72 -18.30 -0.22
C LYS A 64 -3.27 -17.40 -1.37
N PHE A 65 -2.02 -16.97 -1.32
CA PHE A 65 -1.34 -16.20 -2.36
C PHE A 65 -0.23 -17.07 -2.95
N SER A 66 -0.02 -16.99 -4.26
CA SER A 66 1.07 -17.72 -4.94
C SER A 66 2.46 -17.17 -4.59
N ALA A 67 2.52 -15.89 -4.21
CA ALA A 67 3.72 -15.21 -3.74
C ALA A 67 3.35 -14.13 -2.70
N PRO A 68 4.28 -13.68 -1.85
CA PRO A 68 4.02 -12.69 -0.81
C PRO A 68 3.92 -11.26 -1.39
N ILE A 69 3.15 -11.08 -2.45
CA ILE A 69 2.97 -9.84 -3.19
C ILE A 69 1.50 -9.45 -3.17
N LEU A 70 1.24 -8.16 -2.87
CA LEU A 70 -0.07 -7.52 -2.93
C LEU A 70 0.01 -6.35 -3.93
N ILE A 71 -0.91 -6.29 -4.87
CA ILE A 71 -1.11 -5.09 -5.72
C ILE A 71 -1.72 -4.02 -4.82
N ASP A 72 -0.91 -3.05 -4.36
CA ASP A 72 -1.36 -2.07 -3.38
C ASP A 72 -2.18 -0.94 -4.03
N ALA A 73 -2.92 -0.22 -3.20
CA ALA A 73 -3.88 0.80 -3.60
C ALA A 73 -3.27 1.90 -4.48
N MET A 74 -3.89 2.17 -5.62
CA MET A 74 -3.46 3.22 -6.54
C MET A 74 -4.60 4.18 -6.89
N THR A 75 -5.61 3.74 -7.63
CA THR A 75 -6.58 4.63 -8.24
C THR A 75 -8.01 4.08 -8.25
N GLY A 76 -8.94 4.93 -8.64
CA GLY A 76 -10.38 4.69 -8.81
C GLY A 76 -11.11 6.03 -8.90
N GLY A 77 -12.33 6.06 -9.41
CA GLY A 77 -13.17 7.24 -9.46
C GLY A 77 -12.90 8.16 -10.67
N THR A 78 -12.30 7.63 -11.73
CA THR A 78 -12.23 8.26 -13.06
C THR A 78 -12.36 7.20 -14.15
N PRO A 79 -12.81 7.54 -15.36
CA PRO A 79 -12.91 6.57 -16.45
C PRO A 79 -11.60 5.84 -16.75
N GLU A 80 -10.46 6.54 -16.69
CA GLU A 80 -9.12 5.96 -16.90
C GLU A 80 -8.81 4.86 -15.86
N ALA A 81 -9.27 5.05 -14.64
CA ALA A 81 -9.09 4.07 -13.57
C ALA A 81 -9.80 2.74 -13.85
N THR A 82 -10.86 2.71 -14.67
CA THR A 82 -11.56 1.47 -15.05
C THR A 82 -10.61 0.52 -15.77
N LYS A 83 -9.87 1.02 -16.77
CA LYS A 83 -8.89 0.21 -17.53
C LYS A 83 -7.75 -0.26 -16.62
N ILE A 84 -7.22 0.64 -15.79
CA ILE A 84 -6.14 0.32 -14.84
C ILE A 84 -6.59 -0.80 -13.89
N ASN A 85 -7.74 -0.64 -13.23
CA ASN A 85 -8.23 -1.61 -12.26
C ASN A 85 -8.67 -2.93 -12.93
N ALA A 86 -9.12 -2.90 -14.19
CA ALA A 86 -9.37 -4.12 -14.96
C ALA A 86 -8.09 -4.92 -15.22
N ASN A 87 -7.01 -4.26 -15.64
CA ASN A 87 -5.73 -4.90 -15.91
C ASN A 87 -5.08 -5.44 -14.62
N LEU A 88 -5.13 -4.65 -13.52
CA LEU A 88 -4.61 -5.07 -12.22
C LEU A 88 -5.41 -6.25 -11.65
N GLY A 89 -6.74 -6.20 -11.69
CA GLY A 89 -7.61 -7.28 -11.23
C GLY A 89 -7.38 -8.57 -12.03
N SER A 90 -7.32 -8.47 -13.37
CA SER A 90 -7.04 -9.64 -14.21
C SER A 90 -5.68 -10.28 -13.91
N ALA A 91 -4.65 -9.47 -13.66
CA ALA A 91 -3.32 -9.97 -13.26
C ALA A 91 -3.34 -10.60 -11.87
N ALA A 92 -4.08 -10.01 -10.91
CA ALA A 92 -4.24 -10.58 -9.56
C ALA A 92 -4.91 -11.97 -9.62
N GLU A 93 -5.96 -12.12 -10.41
CA GLU A 93 -6.65 -13.40 -10.59
C GLU A 93 -5.74 -14.46 -11.20
N GLU A 94 -5.10 -14.14 -12.32
CA GLU A 94 -4.29 -15.10 -13.06
C GLU A 94 -3.03 -15.54 -12.30
N LEU A 95 -2.44 -14.61 -11.56
CA LEU A 95 -1.27 -14.89 -10.72
C LEU A 95 -1.63 -15.35 -9.31
N GLN A 96 -2.91 -15.49 -8.96
CA GLN A 96 -3.40 -15.86 -7.62
C GLN A 96 -2.81 -14.96 -6.52
N LEU A 97 -2.87 -13.66 -6.71
CA LEU A 97 -2.42 -12.63 -5.77
C LEU A 97 -3.61 -11.83 -5.24
N GLY A 98 -3.33 -10.87 -4.35
CA GLY A 98 -4.34 -9.93 -3.87
C GLY A 98 -4.18 -8.55 -4.48
N MET A 99 -5.29 -7.77 -4.44
CA MET A 99 -5.33 -6.37 -4.88
C MET A 99 -6.10 -5.52 -3.87
N VAL A 100 -5.62 -4.30 -3.62
CA VAL A 100 -6.35 -3.24 -2.91
C VAL A 100 -6.80 -2.20 -3.93
N VAL A 101 -8.08 -1.88 -3.98
CA VAL A 101 -8.55 -0.78 -4.84
C VAL A 101 -8.17 0.59 -4.28
N GLY A 102 -8.11 1.61 -5.11
CA GLY A 102 -7.94 2.98 -4.63
C GLY A 102 -9.14 3.45 -3.81
N SER A 103 -8.97 4.55 -3.03
CA SER A 103 -10.05 5.08 -2.18
C SER A 103 -11.38 5.22 -2.91
N GLN A 104 -12.42 4.56 -2.37
CA GLN A 104 -13.76 4.49 -2.94
C GLN A 104 -14.65 5.71 -2.61
N ARG A 105 -14.09 6.77 -1.99
CA ARG A 105 -14.85 7.99 -1.68
C ARG A 105 -15.63 8.51 -2.90
N ALA A 106 -15.03 8.47 -4.09
CA ALA A 106 -15.69 8.96 -5.31
C ALA A 106 -16.99 8.22 -5.62
N ALA A 107 -17.08 6.92 -5.34
CA ALA A 107 -18.30 6.14 -5.57
C ALA A 107 -19.40 6.40 -4.53
N LEU A 108 -19.07 6.88 -3.33
CA LEU A 108 -20.06 7.35 -2.35
C LEU A 108 -20.70 8.66 -2.78
N VAL A 109 -19.91 9.53 -3.41
CA VAL A 109 -20.33 10.86 -3.88
C VAL A 109 -21.06 10.76 -5.21
N ASN A 110 -20.51 10.00 -6.15
CA ASN A 110 -21.09 9.79 -7.48
C ASN A 110 -21.16 8.30 -7.79
N LYS A 111 -22.39 7.75 -7.79
CA LYS A 111 -22.63 6.32 -8.04
C LYS A 111 -22.16 5.87 -9.43
N SER A 112 -22.08 6.76 -10.42
CA SER A 112 -21.57 6.40 -11.77
C SER A 112 -20.09 5.99 -11.73
N MET A 113 -19.34 6.40 -10.68
CA MET A 113 -17.95 6.01 -10.48
C MET A 113 -17.78 4.60 -9.87
N ALA A 114 -18.85 3.94 -9.45
CA ALA A 114 -18.78 2.61 -8.85
C ALA A 114 -18.13 1.59 -9.78
N GLU A 115 -18.36 1.67 -11.09
CA GLU A 115 -17.78 0.74 -12.06
C GLU A 115 -16.25 0.76 -12.07
N THR A 116 -15.64 1.91 -11.80
CA THR A 116 -14.18 2.05 -11.73
C THR A 116 -13.55 1.18 -10.64
N TYR A 117 -14.33 0.71 -9.68
CA TYR A 117 -13.93 -0.19 -8.59
C TYR A 117 -14.47 -1.60 -8.78
N THR A 118 -15.76 -1.75 -9.14
CA THR A 118 -16.39 -3.07 -9.31
C THR A 118 -15.73 -3.88 -10.43
N ILE A 119 -15.12 -3.21 -11.40
CA ILE A 119 -14.37 -3.87 -12.47
C ILE A 119 -13.25 -4.75 -11.94
N ALA A 120 -12.60 -4.38 -10.82
CA ALA A 120 -11.57 -5.20 -10.19
C ALA A 120 -12.13 -6.56 -9.78
N ARG A 121 -13.27 -6.61 -9.06
CA ARG A 121 -13.92 -7.87 -8.67
C ARG A 121 -14.46 -8.63 -9.88
N LYS A 122 -15.03 -7.94 -10.88
CA LYS A 122 -15.48 -8.57 -12.13
C LYS A 122 -14.35 -9.30 -12.87
N LYS A 123 -13.13 -8.77 -12.80
CA LYS A 123 -11.91 -9.34 -13.43
C LYS A 123 -11.16 -10.31 -12.53
N ALA A 124 -11.41 -10.26 -11.24
CA ALA A 124 -10.78 -11.10 -10.23
C ALA A 124 -11.83 -11.72 -9.29
N PRO A 125 -12.64 -12.67 -9.80
CA PRO A 125 -13.74 -13.27 -9.03
C PRO A 125 -13.25 -14.04 -7.80
N ASN A 126 -12.05 -14.66 -7.84
CA ASN A 126 -11.51 -15.52 -6.79
C ASN A 126 -10.33 -14.91 -6.03
N ALA A 127 -9.67 -13.88 -6.58
CA ALA A 127 -8.54 -13.23 -5.92
C ALA A 127 -9.00 -12.44 -4.69
N PHE A 128 -8.09 -12.27 -3.72
CA PHE A 128 -8.30 -11.37 -2.59
C PHE A 128 -8.42 -9.93 -3.06
N ILE A 129 -9.55 -9.29 -2.81
CA ILE A 129 -9.79 -7.88 -3.16
C ILE A 129 -10.16 -7.11 -1.89
N ALA A 130 -9.43 -6.04 -1.59
CA ALA A 130 -9.73 -5.18 -0.46
C ALA A 130 -10.35 -3.84 -0.87
N ALA A 131 -11.42 -3.45 -0.18
CA ALA A 131 -12.03 -2.13 -0.22
C ALA A 131 -11.11 -1.08 0.41
N ASN A 132 -11.35 0.22 0.14
CA ASN A 132 -10.45 1.25 0.64
C ASN A 132 -11.18 2.58 0.88
N ILE A 133 -10.94 3.16 2.08
CA ILE A 133 -11.44 4.48 2.46
C ILE A 133 -10.39 5.24 3.28
N GLY A 134 -10.42 6.56 3.25
CA GLY A 134 -9.49 7.40 4.04
C GLY A 134 -9.92 7.61 5.48
N GLY A 135 -8.95 7.63 6.40
CA GLY A 135 -9.16 7.96 7.81
C GLY A 135 -9.73 9.37 8.02
N ALA A 136 -9.33 10.34 7.19
CA ALA A 136 -9.89 11.70 7.24
C ALA A 136 -11.41 11.72 7.00
N GLN A 137 -11.97 10.81 6.19
CA GLN A 137 -13.40 10.70 5.95
C GLN A 137 -14.15 10.19 7.19
N LEU A 138 -13.51 9.38 8.03
CA LEU A 138 -14.10 8.89 9.28
C LEU A 138 -14.34 10.04 10.26
N SER A 139 -13.40 10.99 10.35
CA SER A 139 -13.57 12.17 11.22
C SER A 139 -14.65 13.14 10.73
N LYS A 140 -15.06 13.04 9.46
CA LYS A 140 -16.14 13.82 8.84
C LYS A 140 -17.52 13.20 9.03
N GLY A 141 -17.64 12.12 9.79
CA GLY A 141 -18.92 11.49 10.10
C GLY A 141 -19.40 10.48 9.06
N LEU A 142 -18.49 9.85 8.33
CA LEU A 142 -18.82 8.70 7.50
C LEU A 142 -19.49 7.61 8.38
N ARG A 143 -20.67 7.13 7.98
CA ARG A 143 -21.46 6.18 8.77
C ARG A 143 -21.03 4.75 8.45
N ILE A 144 -21.22 3.85 9.40
CA ILE A 144 -20.97 2.40 9.22
C ILE A 144 -21.68 1.86 7.97
N LYS A 145 -22.96 2.18 7.79
CA LYS A 145 -23.73 1.77 6.59
C LYS A 145 -23.12 2.21 5.25
N ASP A 146 -22.41 3.33 5.23
CA ASP A 146 -21.76 3.78 4.00
C ASP A 146 -20.46 3.00 3.77
N ILE A 147 -19.78 2.56 4.83
CA ILE A 147 -18.61 1.67 4.77
C ILE A 147 -19.03 0.25 4.34
N GLU A 148 -20.11 -0.29 4.87
CA GLU A 148 -20.69 -1.58 4.45
C GLU A 148 -20.97 -1.59 2.94
N LYS A 149 -21.56 -0.53 2.40
CA LYS A 149 -21.79 -0.38 0.95
C LYS A 149 -20.49 -0.43 0.13
N LEU A 150 -19.37 0.12 0.64
CA LEU A 150 -18.10 0.05 -0.06
C LEU A 150 -17.55 -1.38 -0.10
N VAL A 151 -17.69 -2.11 1.00
CA VAL A 151 -17.32 -3.54 1.09
C VAL A 151 -18.19 -4.37 0.15
N GLU A 152 -19.51 -4.23 0.22
CA GLU A 152 -20.48 -4.95 -0.60
C GLU A 152 -20.30 -4.64 -2.10
N MET A 153 -20.04 -3.39 -2.45
CA MET A 153 -19.88 -2.92 -3.83
C MET A 153 -18.89 -3.76 -4.63
N ILE A 154 -17.81 -4.20 -4.03
CA ILE A 154 -16.77 -5.01 -4.67
C ILE A 154 -16.65 -6.40 -4.03
N GLN A 155 -17.59 -6.80 -3.19
CA GLN A 155 -17.54 -8.07 -2.44
C GLN A 155 -16.15 -8.24 -1.81
N ALA A 156 -15.73 -7.26 -1.01
CA ALA A 156 -14.37 -7.16 -0.50
C ALA A 156 -14.09 -8.20 0.58
N ASP A 157 -12.89 -8.80 0.52
CA ASP A 157 -12.37 -9.76 1.51
C ASP A 157 -11.77 -9.04 2.73
N ALA A 158 -11.41 -7.77 2.58
CA ALA A 158 -10.95 -6.89 3.65
C ALA A 158 -11.31 -5.43 3.37
N LEU A 159 -11.31 -4.60 4.41
CA LEU A 159 -11.42 -3.15 4.30
C LEU A 159 -10.10 -2.49 4.69
N VAL A 160 -9.54 -1.69 3.80
CA VAL A 160 -8.37 -0.85 4.08
C VAL A 160 -8.82 0.53 4.52
N ILE A 161 -8.32 0.99 5.65
CA ILE A 161 -8.43 2.38 6.11
C ILE A 161 -7.06 3.02 5.94
N HIS A 162 -6.91 3.94 4.97
CA HIS A 162 -5.64 4.62 4.78
C HIS A 162 -5.54 5.91 5.61
N LEU A 163 -4.39 6.09 6.23
CA LEU A 163 -4.01 7.29 6.98
C LEU A 163 -3.06 8.12 6.12
N ASN A 164 -3.42 9.36 5.84
CA ASN A 164 -2.68 10.23 4.93
C ASN A 164 -2.55 11.67 5.44
N PRO A 165 -2.15 11.89 6.71
CA PRO A 165 -2.15 13.22 7.32
C PRO A 165 -1.27 14.22 6.57
N LEU A 166 -0.10 13.80 6.09
CA LEU A 166 0.80 14.65 5.32
C LEU A 166 0.19 15.04 3.98
N GLN A 167 -0.40 14.09 3.26
CA GLN A 167 -1.07 14.37 1.99
C GLN A 167 -2.20 15.38 2.18
N GLU A 168 -3.10 15.16 3.16
CA GLU A 168 -4.21 16.07 3.47
C GLU A 168 -3.72 17.47 3.87
N LEU A 169 -2.56 17.56 4.54
CA LEU A 169 -1.96 18.83 4.92
C LEU A 169 -1.48 19.63 3.69
N ILE A 170 -0.91 18.99 2.68
CA ILE A 170 -0.31 19.64 1.51
C ILE A 170 -1.33 19.82 0.38
N GLN A 171 -2.26 18.88 0.23
CA GLN A 171 -3.30 18.91 -0.79
C GLN A 171 -4.03 20.27 -0.80
N PRO A 172 -4.18 20.94 -1.96
CA PRO A 172 -4.83 22.27 -2.02
C PRO A 172 -6.23 22.30 -1.40
N GLU A 173 -7.06 21.29 -1.69
CA GLU A 173 -8.41 21.07 -1.16
C GLU A 173 -8.42 20.11 0.06
N GLY A 174 -7.27 19.86 0.66
CA GLY A 174 -7.13 18.92 1.76
C GLY A 174 -7.73 19.45 3.07
N GLU A 175 -8.27 18.56 3.83
CA GLU A 175 -8.82 18.83 5.16
C GLU A 175 -8.15 17.91 6.18
N PRO A 176 -7.06 18.35 6.83
CA PRO A 176 -6.29 17.54 7.76
C PRO A 176 -7.03 17.39 9.12
N ARG A 177 -8.18 16.71 9.10
CA ARG A 177 -9.01 16.44 10.27
C ARG A 177 -8.81 14.99 10.72
N TYR A 178 -8.09 14.79 11.82
CA TYR A 178 -7.74 13.47 12.36
C TYR A 178 -8.23 13.26 13.80
N LYS A 179 -8.97 14.21 14.37
CA LYS A 179 -9.55 14.06 15.72
C LYS A 179 -10.50 12.86 15.76
N ASN A 180 -10.29 11.97 16.73
CA ASN A 180 -11.11 10.77 16.98
C ASN A 180 -11.10 9.70 15.86
N VAL A 181 -10.13 9.70 14.93
CA VAL A 181 -10.02 8.65 13.90
C VAL A 181 -9.83 7.27 14.53
N LEU A 182 -8.99 7.15 15.56
CA LEU A 182 -8.78 5.88 16.29
C LEU A 182 -10.09 5.36 16.94
N GLY A 183 -10.89 6.24 17.54
CA GLY A 183 -12.20 5.88 18.09
C GLY A 183 -13.13 5.35 17.00
N LYS A 184 -13.12 5.97 15.81
CA LYS A 184 -13.90 5.51 14.66
C LYS A 184 -13.41 4.17 14.12
N ILE A 185 -12.09 3.93 14.11
CA ILE A 185 -11.55 2.61 13.73
C ILE A 185 -12.05 1.52 14.68
N ARG A 186 -12.08 1.77 16.00
CA ARG A 186 -12.63 0.83 16.99
C ARG A 186 -14.11 0.53 16.74
N GLU A 187 -14.91 1.56 16.47
CA GLU A 187 -16.32 1.42 16.12
C GLU A 187 -16.49 0.51 14.87
N ILE A 188 -15.71 0.76 13.81
CA ILE A 188 -15.74 -0.04 12.58
C ILE A 188 -15.37 -1.50 12.85
N VAL A 189 -14.30 -1.74 13.61
CA VAL A 189 -13.85 -3.11 13.96
C VAL A 189 -14.93 -3.87 14.74
N THR A 190 -15.71 -3.19 15.58
CA THR A 190 -16.78 -3.81 16.35
C THR A 190 -18.00 -4.14 15.49
N GLU A 191 -18.35 -3.27 14.56
CA GLU A 191 -19.61 -3.35 13.79
C GLU A 191 -19.45 -4.15 12.48
N ILE A 192 -18.27 -4.15 11.86
CA ILE A 192 -18.03 -4.76 10.54
C ILE A 192 -17.27 -6.07 10.71
N LYS A 193 -17.82 -7.18 10.17
CA LYS A 193 -17.18 -8.51 10.23
C LYS A 193 -15.98 -8.66 9.32
N THR A 194 -15.89 -7.84 8.26
CA THR A 194 -14.80 -7.86 7.29
C THR A 194 -13.49 -7.46 7.96
N PRO A 195 -12.38 -8.20 7.76
CA PRO A 195 -11.07 -7.84 8.32
C PRO A 195 -10.64 -6.42 7.98
N ILE A 196 -10.14 -5.69 8.98
CA ILE A 196 -9.71 -4.29 8.83
C ILE A 196 -8.18 -4.22 8.72
N ILE A 197 -7.70 -3.61 7.66
CA ILE A 197 -6.30 -3.29 7.44
C ILE A 197 -6.12 -1.78 7.57
N VAL A 198 -5.20 -1.32 8.41
CA VAL A 198 -4.86 0.11 8.45
C VAL A 198 -3.53 0.34 7.77
N LYS A 199 -3.47 1.34 6.88
CA LYS A 199 -2.26 1.66 6.12
C LYS A 199 -1.92 3.16 6.16
N GLU A 200 -0.64 3.45 6.01
CA GLU A 200 -0.14 4.77 5.62
C GLU A 200 -0.01 4.85 4.08
N VAL A 201 0.44 5.96 3.53
CA VAL A 201 0.50 6.19 2.07
C VAL A 201 1.90 6.57 1.55
N GLY A 202 2.92 6.60 2.42
CA GLY A 202 4.30 6.90 2.04
C GLY A 202 5.14 7.55 3.14
N SER A 203 4.60 7.66 4.37
CA SER A 203 5.32 8.23 5.52
C SER A 203 5.55 7.23 6.66
N GLY A 204 5.09 6.00 6.54
CA GLY A 204 5.32 4.93 7.51
C GLY A 204 4.44 5.01 8.75
N ILE A 205 4.44 3.92 9.51
CA ILE A 205 3.72 3.78 10.79
C ILE A 205 4.74 3.55 11.89
N SER A 206 4.68 4.34 12.96
CA SER A 206 5.53 4.17 14.14
C SER A 206 5.03 3.06 15.07
N LYS A 207 5.91 2.56 15.94
CA LYS A 207 5.57 1.56 16.97
C LYS A 207 4.39 1.98 17.84
N ASP A 208 4.33 3.26 18.27
CA ASP A 208 3.26 3.76 19.14
C ASP A 208 1.91 3.81 18.44
N VAL A 209 1.89 4.14 17.14
CA VAL A 209 0.68 4.10 16.33
C VAL A 209 0.27 2.66 16.08
N ALA A 210 1.21 1.76 15.77
CA ALA A 210 0.94 0.35 15.55
C ALA A 210 0.28 -0.31 16.77
N LEU A 211 0.81 -0.07 17.97
CA LEU A 211 0.25 -0.58 19.22
C LEU A 211 -1.19 -0.10 19.45
N LYS A 212 -1.45 1.19 19.21
CA LYS A 212 -2.81 1.76 19.33
C LYS A 212 -3.79 1.13 18.33
N LEU A 213 -3.32 0.82 17.13
CA LEU A 213 -4.11 0.19 16.08
C LEU A 213 -4.39 -1.27 16.39
N GLU A 214 -3.40 -2.04 16.86
CA GLU A 214 -3.61 -3.42 17.31
C GLU A 214 -4.60 -3.47 18.47
N HIS A 215 -4.47 -2.60 19.48
CA HIS A 215 -5.44 -2.47 20.57
C HIS A 215 -6.83 -1.99 20.13
N ALA A 216 -6.93 -1.42 18.94
CA ALA A 216 -8.23 -1.12 18.32
C ALA A 216 -8.87 -2.35 17.67
N GLY A 217 -8.16 -3.49 17.59
CA GLY A 217 -8.65 -4.77 17.07
C GLY A 217 -8.55 -4.92 15.55
N ILE A 218 -7.70 -4.17 14.88
CA ILE A 218 -7.48 -4.33 13.44
C ILE A 218 -6.80 -5.67 13.11
N SER A 219 -6.94 -6.14 11.88
CA SER A 219 -6.45 -7.45 11.45
C SER A 219 -5.03 -7.41 10.86
N SER A 220 -4.58 -6.27 10.36
CA SER A 220 -3.24 -6.11 9.76
C SER A 220 -2.84 -4.64 9.63
N ILE A 221 -1.54 -4.38 9.60
CA ILE A 221 -0.94 -3.07 9.34
C ILE A 221 -0.19 -3.12 8.01
N ASN A 222 -0.43 -2.11 7.15
CA ASN A 222 0.39 -1.85 5.98
C ASN A 222 1.21 -0.57 6.23
N VAL A 223 2.51 -0.70 6.38
CA VAL A 223 3.36 0.39 6.85
C VAL A 223 3.47 1.54 5.85
N ALA A 224 3.47 1.27 4.56
CA ALA A 224 3.63 2.26 3.49
C ALA A 224 4.68 3.33 3.83
N GLY A 225 5.93 2.87 4.01
CA GLY A 225 7.03 3.70 4.50
C GLY A 225 7.61 4.66 3.47
N LEU A 226 8.52 5.50 3.94
CA LEU A 226 9.29 6.42 3.12
C LEU A 226 10.33 5.65 2.27
N GLY A 227 10.61 6.16 1.08
CA GLY A 227 11.64 5.66 0.15
C GLY A 227 11.10 5.36 -1.24
N GLY A 228 9.79 5.51 -1.45
CA GLY A 228 9.12 5.37 -2.74
C GLY A 228 8.52 6.66 -3.24
N THR A 229 7.27 6.60 -3.72
CA THR A 229 6.52 7.75 -4.20
C THR A 229 6.19 8.71 -3.05
N SER A 230 6.54 9.98 -3.21
CA SER A 230 6.18 11.05 -2.28
C SER A 230 4.80 11.64 -2.63
N TRP A 231 3.80 11.40 -1.79
CA TRP A 231 2.51 12.08 -1.93
C TRP A 231 2.63 13.59 -1.67
N ALA A 232 3.56 14.01 -0.81
CA ALA A 232 3.90 15.42 -0.66
C ALA A 232 4.39 16.03 -1.99
N GLY A 233 5.18 15.28 -2.76
CA GLY A 233 5.63 15.66 -4.09
C GLY A 233 4.49 15.73 -5.10
N ILE A 234 3.57 14.76 -5.11
CA ILE A 234 2.39 14.79 -5.99
C ILE A 234 1.53 16.02 -5.69
N GLU A 235 1.21 16.26 -4.43
CA GLU A 235 0.38 17.41 -4.02
C GLU A 235 1.11 18.75 -4.22
N GLN A 236 2.44 18.79 -4.15
CA GLN A 236 3.25 19.96 -4.51
C GLN A 236 3.10 20.31 -5.98
N HIS A 237 3.15 19.31 -6.89
CA HIS A 237 2.90 19.54 -8.32
C HIS A 237 1.48 20.07 -8.54
N ARG A 238 0.46 19.50 -7.90
CA ARG A 238 -0.93 19.96 -7.97
C ARG A 238 -1.06 21.40 -7.48
N ALA A 239 -0.46 21.72 -6.33
CA ALA A 239 -0.45 23.06 -5.77
C ALA A 239 0.21 24.08 -6.71
N SER A 240 1.27 23.67 -7.40
CA SER A 240 1.94 24.50 -8.42
C SER A 240 1.01 24.81 -9.60
N MET A 241 0.30 23.79 -10.12
CA MET A 241 -0.67 23.96 -11.21
C MET A 241 -1.82 24.92 -10.84
N LEU A 242 -2.18 24.95 -9.56
CA LEU A 242 -3.25 25.82 -9.02
C LEU A 242 -2.73 27.16 -8.49
N GLY A 243 -1.44 27.47 -8.63
CA GLY A 243 -0.84 28.73 -8.18
C GLY A 243 -0.78 28.90 -6.64
N ASN A 244 -0.96 27.82 -5.86
CA ASN A 244 -0.94 27.87 -4.40
C ASN A 244 0.48 27.80 -3.85
N LYS A 245 1.16 28.95 -3.82
CA LYS A 245 2.57 29.08 -3.41
C LYS A 245 2.85 28.50 -2.01
N ARG A 246 1.93 28.69 -1.03
CA ARG A 246 2.13 28.18 0.34
C ARG A 246 2.16 26.65 0.37
N LYS A 247 1.25 25.99 -0.34
CA LYS A 247 1.21 24.52 -0.43
C LYS A 247 2.41 23.97 -1.22
N VAL A 248 2.90 24.70 -2.23
CA VAL A 248 4.14 24.35 -2.94
C VAL A 248 5.33 24.33 -1.99
N GLU A 249 5.51 25.35 -1.16
CA GLU A 249 6.62 25.39 -0.19
C GLU A 249 6.50 24.29 0.89
N LEU A 250 5.31 24.03 1.40
CA LEU A 250 5.07 22.90 2.31
C LEU A 250 5.40 21.56 1.63
N GLY A 251 4.99 21.33 0.40
CA GLY A 251 5.28 20.09 -0.33
C GLY A 251 6.79 19.90 -0.56
N LYS A 252 7.54 20.98 -0.85
CA LYS A 252 9.01 20.92 -0.95
C LYS A 252 9.65 20.57 0.39
N LEU A 253 9.22 21.23 1.49
CA LEU A 253 9.77 21.05 2.83
C LEU A 253 9.56 19.60 3.32
N PHE A 254 8.36 19.06 3.12
CA PHE A 254 7.97 17.74 3.60
C PHE A 254 8.09 16.63 2.54
N TRP A 255 8.78 16.86 1.42
CA TRP A 255 8.93 15.88 0.34
C TRP A 255 9.42 14.52 0.81
N ASN A 256 10.39 14.52 1.76
CA ASN A 256 11.01 13.33 2.34
C ASN A 256 10.63 13.13 3.81
N TRP A 257 9.44 13.53 4.21
CA TRP A 257 8.94 13.33 5.55
C TRP A 257 8.41 11.91 5.74
N GLY A 258 8.93 11.20 6.72
CA GLY A 258 8.42 9.88 7.08
C GLY A 258 9.48 8.98 7.71
N ILE A 259 9.03 7.78 8.06
CA ILE A 259 9.82 6.66 8.57
C ILE A 259 10.21 5.79 7.38
N PRO A 260 11.50 5.51 7.15
CA PRO A 260 11.94 4.59 6.09
C PRO A 260 11.25 3.24 6.21
N THR A 261 10.93 2.62 5.06
CA THR A 261 10.14 1.39 5.00
C THR A 261 10.71 0.28 5.88
N ALA A 262 12.02 0.00 5.81
CA ALA A 262 12.66 -1.03 6.62
C ALA A 262 12.58 -0.72 8.12
N ALA A 263 12.78 0.52 8.51
CA ALA A 263 12.67 0.97 9.90
C ALA A 263 11.23 0.80 10.42
N SER A 264 10.23 1.24 9.63
CA SER A 264 8.83 1.09 10.01
C SER A 264 8.41 -0.38 10.18
N ILE A 265 8.87 -1.28 9.28
CA ILE A 265 8.60 -2.73 9.42
C ILE A 265 9.17 -3.25 10.74
N MET A 266 10.42 -2.94 11.04
CA MET A 266 11.10 -3.46 12.24
C MET A 266 10.51 -2.89 13.54
N ASP A 267 10.15 -1.61 13.56
CA ASP A 267 9.49 -0.97 14.70
C ASP A 267 8.12 -1.60 14.96
N VAL A 268 7.32 -1.78 13.91
CA VAL A 268 5.99 -2.41 14.01
C VAL A 268 6.13 -3.87 14.44
N LYS A 269 7.05 -4.65 13.84
CA LYS A 269 7.24 -6.07 14.15
C LYS A 269 7.62 -6.34 15.59
N ARG A 270 8.39 -5.45 16.22
CA ARG A 270 8.78 -5.56 17.64
C ARG A 270 7.61 -5.28 18.58
N THR A 271 6.53 -4.68 18.10
CA THR A 271 5.46 -4.11 18.91
C THR A 271 4.17 -4.88 18.82
N VAL A 272 3.83 -5.43 17.63
CA VAL A 272 2.54 -6.09 17.37
C VAL A 272 2.70 -7.54 16.93
N GLN A 273 1.63 -8.34 17.12
CA GLN A 273 1.57 -9.75 16.71
C GLN A 273 0.79 -9.93 15.39
N ILE A 274 -0.03 -8.96 15.00
CA ILE A 274 -0.80 -9.02 13.76
C ILE A 274 0.10 -8.99 12.52
N PRO A 275 -0.33 -9.56 11.39
CA PRO A 275 0.41 -9.54 10.13
C PRO A 275 0.78 -8.14 9.65
N ILE A 276 1.96 -7.99 9.05
CA ILE A 276 2.47 -6.72 8.54
C ILE A 276 2.59 -6.81 7.02
N ILE A 277 2.03 -5.84 6.32
CA ILE A 277 2.27 -5.62 4.90
C ILE A 277 3.36 -4.55 4.79
N ALA A 278 4.48 -4.90 4.18
CA ALA A 278 5.51 -3.95 3.80
C ALA A 278 5.10 -3.26 2.51
N SER A 279 5.08 -1.95 2.48
CA SER A 279 4.99 -1.19 1.24
C SER A 279 5.69 0.17 1.36
N GLY A 280 5.83 0.88 0.25
CA GLY A 280 6.61 2.11 0.17
C GLY A 280 8.02 1.85 -0.36
N GLY A 281 8.22 2.08 -1.66
CA GLY A 281 9.52 2.03 -2.32
C GLY A 281 10.04 0.66 -2.72
N ILE A 282 9.30 -0.43 -2.55
CA ILE A 282 9.69 -1.78 -3.00
C ILE A 282 9.65 -1.85 -4.52
N ARG A 283 10.74 -2.34 -5.17
CA ARG A 283 10.93 -2.29 -6.62
C ARG A 283 11.29 -3.64 -7.25
N ASN A 284 11.77 -4.62 -6.47
CA ASN A 284 12.27 -5.90 -6.97
C ASN A 284 12.09 -7.02 -5.95
N GLY A 285 12.32 -8.28 -6.39
CA GLY A 285 12.14 -9.46 -5.55
C GLY A 285 13.17 -9.63 -4.44
N LEU A 286 14.37 -9.07 -4.57
CA LEU A 286 15.36 -9.03 -3.49
C LEU A 286 14.85 -8.16 -2.33
N GLU A 287 14.26 -7.00 -2.64
CA GLU A 287 13.65 -6.13 -1.62
C GLU A 287 12.42 -6.79 -0.97
N VAL A 288 11.62 -7.55 -1.73
CA VAL A 288 10.54 -8.38 -1.17
C VAL A 288 11.10 -9.36 -0.14
N ALA A 289 12.17 -10.11 -0.48
CA ALA A 289 12.81 -11.03 0.47
C ALA A 289 13.35 -10.30 1.70
N LYS A 290 14.00 -9.14 1.52
CA LYS A 290 14.50 -8.31 2.63
C LYS A 290 13.36 -7.89 3.57
N CYS A 291 12.24 -7.39 3.03
CA CYS A 291 11.07 -7.02 3.84
C CYS A 291 10.52 -8.20 4.67
N ILE A 292 10.39 -9.39 4.06
CA ILE A 292 9.94 -10.58 4.79
C ILE A 292 10.96 -10.97 5.86
N SER A 293 12.25 -10.89 5.55
CA SER A 293 13.30 -11.27 6.49
C SER A 293 13.34 -10.41 7.75
N ILE A 294 12.84 -9.17 7.69
CA ILE A 294 12.78 -8.23 8.82
C ILE A 294 11.38 -8.13 9.46
N GLY A 295 10.43 -8.97 9.03
CA GLY A 295 9.17 -9.15 9.75
C GLY A 295 7.88 -8.92 9.00
N ALA A 296 7.91 -8.57 7.71
CA ALA A 296 6.70 -8.48 6.91
C ALA A 296 6.13 -9.85 6.55
N THR A 297 4.81 -9.91 6.38
CA THR A 297 4.08 -11.08 5.87
C THR A 297 3.86 -10.96 4.36
N LEU A 298 3.45 -9.78 3.88
CA LEU A 298 3.26 -9.47 2.47
C LEU A 298 4.04 -8.20 2.09
N CYS A 299 4.26 -8.02 0.78
CA CYS A 299 4.83 -6.81 0.21
C CYS A 299 3.85 -6.17 -0.78
N GLY A 300 3.43 -4.94 -0.49
CA GLY A 300 2.57 -4.12 -1.35
C GLY A 300 3.38 -3.38 -2.41
N ILE A 301 3.02 -3.56 -3.68
CA ILE A 301 3.64 -2.90 -4.82
C ILE A 301 2.59 -2.07 -5.54
N ALA A 302 2.86 -0.77 -5.76
CA ALA A 302 1.95 0.15 -6.46
C ALA A 302 2.60 0.81 -7.68
N TYR A 303 3.51 1.76 -7.47
CA TYR A 303 4.08 2.58 -8.52
C TYR A 303 4.69 1.79 -9.71
N PRO A 304 5.46 0.70 -9.52
CA PRO A 304 5.97 -0.08 -10.64
C PRO A 304 4.89 -0.66 -11.55
N LEU A 305 3.71 -0.91 -10.99
CA LEU A 305 2.57 -1.49 -11.73
C LEU A 305 1.72 -0.42 -12.42
N LEU A 306 1.80 0.86 -12.02
CA LEU A 306 0.93 1.91 -12.55
C LEU A 306 1.09 2.07 -14.07
N LYS A 307 2.31 2.23 -14.56
CA LYS A 307 2.59 2.38 -16.00
C LYS A 307 2.17 1.13 -16.78
N ALA A 308 2.50 -0.05 -16.29
CA ALA A 308 2.11 -1.32 -16.90
C ALA A 308 0.58 -1.43 -17.00
N ALA A 309 -0.15 -1.07 -15.93
CA ALA A 309 -1.60 -1.16 -15.87
C ALA A 309 -2.32 -0.17 -16.81
N THR A 310 -1.69 0.94 -17.20
CA THR A 310 -2.24 1.81 -18.26
C THR A 310 -2.17 1.16 -19.64
N THR A 311 -1.28 0.18 -19.83
CA THR A 311 -1.04 -0.50 -21.10
C THR A 311 -1.90 -1.75 -21.21
N SER A 312 -1.57 -2.82 -20.48
CA SER A 312 -2.30 -4.08 -20.55
C SER A 312 -2.09 -4.96 -19.30
N LYS A 313 -2.90 -6.01 -19.18
CA LYS A 313 -2.77 -7.06 -18.16
C LYS A 313 -1.42 -7.79 -18.28
N GLU A 314 -1.01 -8.11 -19.48
CA GLU A 314 0.24 -8.83 -19.75
C GLU A 314 1.46 -8.06 -19.23
N MET A 315 1.50 -6.74 -19.45
CA MET A 315 2.57 -5.90 -18.92
C MET A 315 2.58 -5.87 -17.39
N VAL A 316 1.42 -5.90 -16.73
CA VAL A 316 1.34 -6.02 -15.26
C VAL A 316 1.88 -7.38 -14.81
N MET A 317 1.47 -8.45 -15.48
CA MET A 317 1.92 -9.81 -15.18
C MET A 317 3.43 -9.96 -15.36
N ASP A 318 4.01 -9.38 -16.42
CA ASP A 318 5.46 -9.41 -16.67
C ASP A 318 6.24 -8.78 -15.51
N VAL A 319 5.81 -7.60 -15.03
CA VAL A 319 6.45 -6.94 -13.88
C VAL A 319 6.39 -7.81 -12.63
N ILE A 320 5.22 -8.39 -12.35
CA ILE A 320 5.01 -9.21 -11.15
C ILE A 320 5.77 -10.54 -11.26
N THR A 321 5.70 -11.22 -12.40
CA THR A 321 6.39 -12.50 -12.62
C THR A 321 7.91 -12.35 -12.51
N ASN A 322 8.47 -11.26 -13.07
CA ASN A 322 9.88 -10.94 -12.90
C ASN A 322 10.24 -10.70 -11.42
N THR A 323 9.36 -10.03 -10.67
CA THR A 323 9.57 -9.83 -9.23
C THR A 323 9.54 -11.16 -8.45
N ILE A 324 8.63 -12.07 -8.81
CA ILE A 324 8.56 -13.42 -8.21
C ILE A 324 9.82 -14.23 -8.52
N GLU A 325 10.32 -14.16 -9.76
CA GLU A 325 11.54 -14.84 -10.17
C GLU A 325 12.77 -14.33 -9.41
N GLN A 326 12.89 -13.02 -9.21
CA GLN A 326 13.93 -12.41 -8.38
C GLN A 326 13.82 -12.83 -6.91
N LEU A 327 12.60 -12.95 -6.37
CA LEU A 327 12.37 -13.46 -5.03
C LEU A 327 12.85 -14.92 -4.92
N LYS A 328 12.45 -15.81 -5.86
CA LYS A 328 12.91 -17.21 -5.91
C LYS A 328 14.43 -17.31 -6.00
N SER A 329 15.05 -16.48 -6.84
CA SER A 329 16.50 -16.43 -6.97
C SER A 329 17.16 -16.03 -5.64
N THR A 330 16.61 -15.04 -4.95
CA THR A 330 17.11 -14.66 -3.63
C THR A 330 16.95 -15.79 -2.62
N MET A 331 15.79 -16.44 -2.58
CA MET A 331 15.52 -17.58 -1.69
C MET A 331 16.52 -18.72 -1.94
N PHE A 332 16.82 -19.02 -3.19
CA PHE A 332 17.85 -20.01 -3.55
C PHE A 332 19.22 -19.64 -2.98
N LEU A 333 19.67 -18.39 -3.20
CA LEU A 333 20.98 -17.91 -2.78
C LEU A 333 21.17 -17.84 -1.24
N VAL A 334 20.09 -17.90 -0.49
CA VAL A 334 20.10 -17.90 0.99
C VAL A 334 19.71 -19.26 1.59
N GLY A 335 19.37 -20.26 0.75
CA GLY A 335 18.95 -21.60 1.19
C GLY A 335 17.55 -21.67 1.79
N ALA A 336 16.63 -20.78 1.37
CA ALA A 336 15.25 -20.79 1.82
C ALA A 336 14.34 -21.51 0.82
N SER A 337 13.79 -22.65 1.19
CA SER A 337 12.90 -23.45 0.33
C SER A 337 11.45 -22.91 0.28
N ASN A 338 11.05 -22.08 1.24
CA ASN A 338 9.72 -21.46 1.29
C ASN A 338 9.75 -20.13 2.03
N CYS A 339 8.67 -19.33 1.92
CA CYS A 339 8.60 -17.99 2.51
C CYS A 339 8.75 -17.99 4.04
N SER A 340 8.31 -19.04 4.74
CA SER A 340 8.44 -19.12 6.21
C SER A 340 9.89 -19.31 6.68
N ASN A 341 10.79 -19.72 5.79
CA ASN A 341 12.23 -19.81 6.10
C ASN A 341 12.94 -18.46 6.02
N ILE A 342 12.44 -17.50 5.22
CA ILE A 342 13.11 -16.21 4.97
C ILE A 342 13.38 -15.40 6.27
N PRO A 343 12.49 -15.34 7.28
CA PRO A 343 12.80 -14.64 8.53
C PRO A 343 14.01 -15.21 9.28
N HIS A 344 14.33 -16.49 9.09
CA HIS A 344 15.39 -17.21 9.78
C HIS A 344 16.74 -17.20 9.06
N VAL A 345 16.80 -16.71 7.80
CA VAL A 345 18.08 -16.61 7.09
C VAL A 345 18.99 -15.58 7.74
N ARG A 346 20.30 -15.86 7.69
CA ARG A 346 21.31 -14.96 8.24
C ARG A 346 21.38 -13.67 7.45
N LYS A 347 21.38 -12.55 8.15
CA LYS A 347 21.43 -11.21 7.57
C LYS A 347 22.18 -10.25 8.49
N VAL A 348 22.71 -9.20 7.91
CA VAL A 348 23.33 -8.07 8.60
C VAL A 348 22.44 -6.86 8.48
N ILE A 349 22.21 -6.16 9.57
CA ILE A 349 21.59 -4.84 9.60
C ILE A 349 22.72 -3.83 9.88
N SER A 350 22.84 -2.81 9.05
CA SER A 350 23.94 -1.87 9.09
C SER A 350 23.49 -0.41 9.04
N ASN A 351 24.44 0.50 9.23
CA ASN A 351 24.31 1.93 9.00
C ASN A 351 23.07 2.58 9.64
N GLU A 352 22.39 3.45 8.91
CA GLU A 352 21.26 4.25 9.37
C GLU A 352 20.08 3.39 9.85
N LEU A 353 19.89 2.19 9.31
CA LEU A 353 18.84 1.30 9.79
C LEU A 353 19.18 0.73 11.17
N LEU A 354 20.44 0.33 11.40
CA LEU A 354 20.89 -0.12 12.72
C LEU A 354 20.76 1.00 13.76
N ASP A 355 21.19 2.21 13.40
CA ASP A 355 21.05 3.40 14.25
C ASP A 355 19.59 3.68 14.61
N TRP A 356 18.70 3.60 13.63
CA TRP A 356 17.26 3.80 13.86
C TRP A 356 16.72 2.82 14.89
N ILE A 357 16.92 1.53 14.66
CA ILE A 357 16.33 0.47 15.52
C ILE A 357 16.97 0.35 16.91
N THR A 358 18.13 0.92 17.12
CA THR A 358 18.80 0.94 18.44
C THR A 358 18.47 2.17 19.27
N LYS A 359 18.07 3.28 18.61
CA LYS A 359 17.78 4.57 19.26
C LYS A 359 16.28 4.82 19.46
N THR A 360 15.40 4.03 18.84
CA THR A 360 13.93 4.12 18.96
C THR A 360 13.37 2.93 19.73
#